data_910a4b4ac44e808f1cbcb5a52150970e
#
_entry.id   910a4b4ac44e808f1cbcb5a52150970e
#
_cell.length_a   1.000
_cell.length_b   1.000
_cell.length_c   1.000
_cell.angle_alpha   90.00
_cell.angle_beta   90.00
_cell.angle_gamma   90.00
#
_symmetry.space_group_name_H-M   'P 1'
#
loop_
_entity.id
_entity.type
_entity.pdbx_description
1 polymer ?
#
loop_
_entity_poly.entity_id
_entity_poly.type
_entity_poly.pdbx_seq_one_letter_code
_entity_poly.pdbx_strand_id
1 'polypeptide(L)'
;EHPDLQDNLWTNPDEIPGNGMDDDGNGYVDDIHGYNFVDDNATLVPHRHGTHVAGTIGATNNNGTGSSSIAGGDGTSGSGVRLMSCQILKSLISIGGEVASDPFIAAAIKYGADNGAVISQNSWGYAATRAGRNASSYINPVHKEAIDYFIKYAGCDNNGEQLDGSPMKGGIVLFASGNANTSDPRIAAPADYDKVVAVAAIEADYRKASYSNYGTYMDISAPGGALNGDGRIWSTTTKLAGNYEYLAGTSMACPLVSGVAALVIEKY
;
A
#
# COMPACT_ATOMS: atom_id res chain seq x y z
N GLU A 1 -17.89 0.20 0.82
CA GLU A 1 -16.97 1.12 0.14
C GLU A 1 -16.98 2.48 0.85
N HIS A 2 -15.85 3.19 0.84
CA HIS A 2 -15.75 4.52 1.43
C HIS A 2 -16.11 5.57 0.37
N PRO A 3 -17.03 6.53 0.66
CA PRO A 3 -17.52 7.46 -0.37
C PRO A 3 -16.43 8.31 -1.02
N ASP A 4 -15.35 8.60 -0.30
CA ASP A 4 -14.22 9.40 -0.78
C ASP A 4 -13.14 8.57 -1.52
N LEU A 5 -13.34 7.26 -1.67
CA LEU A 5 -12.41 6.35 -2.36
C LEU A 5 -13.03 5.69 -3.59
N GLN A 6 -14.34 5.56 -3.65
CA GLN A 6 -15.01 4.70 -4.63
C GLN A 6 -14.74 5.11 -6.09
N ASP A 7 -14.57 6.39 -6.40
CA ASP A 7 -14.29 6.87 -7.76
C ASP A 7 -12.88 6.51 -8.24
N ASN A 8 -11.98 6.25 -7.29
CA ASN A 8 -10.58 5.91 -7.54
C ASN A 8 -10.26 4.42 -7.26
N LEU A 9 -11.25 3.60 -6.96
CA LEU A 9 -11.03 2.16 -6.89
C LEU A 9 -10.69 1.59 -8.27
N TRP A 10 -9.71 0.70 -8.31
CA TRP A 10 -9.49 -0.16 -9.46
C TRP A 10 -10.68 -1.12 -9.62
N THR A 11 -11.07 -1.37 -10.84
CA THR A 11 -12.08 -2.37 -11.17
C THR A 11 -11.47 -3.33 -12.18
N ASN A 12 -11.52 -4.63 -11.87
CA ASN A 12 -11.08 -5.66 -12.80
C ASN A 12 -11.99 -5.62 -14.05
N PRO A 13 -11.44 -5.28 -15.22
CA PRO A 13 -12.25 -5.13 -16.43
C PRO A 13 -12.74 -6.48 -17.00
N ASP A 14 -12.09 -7.57 -16.61
CA ASP A 14 -12.30 -8.90 -17.17
C ASP A 14 -13.17 -9.79 -16.25
N GLU A 15 -13.63 -9.26 -15.08
CA GLU A 15 -14.51 -9.92 -14.14
C GLU A 15 -15.96 -9.43 -14.23
N ILE A 16 -16.92 -10.36 -14.14
CA ILE A 16 -18.36 -10.09 -14.08
C ILE A 16 -18.83 -10.14 -12.61
N PRO A 17 -19.22 -8.99 -12.02
CA PRO A 17 -19.50 -8.92 -10.60
C PRO A 17 -20.55 -9.90 -10.09
N GLY A 18 -20.22 -10.69 -9.07
CA GLY A 18 -21.17 -11.50 -8.29
C GLY A 18 -21.71 -12.72 -9.02
N ASN A 19 -21.05 -13.22 -10.06
CA ASN A 19 -21.47 -14.42 -10.77
C ASN A 19 -20.90 -15.71 -10.16
N GLY A 20 -19.93 -15.61 -9.24
CA GLY A 20 -19.29 -16.73 -8.56
C GLY A 20 -18.32 -17.52 -9.44
N MET A 21 -17.84 -16.93 -10.52
CA MET A 21 -16.84 -17.50 -11.42
C MET A 21 -15.59 -16.63 -11.43
N ASP A 22 -14.49 -17.22 -11.80
CA ASP A 22 -13.22 -16.58 -12.15
C ASP A 22 -13.26 -16.42 -13.68
N ASP A 23 -13.70 -15.22 -14.14
CA ASP A 23 -13.98 -14.99 -15.57
C ASP A 23 -12.69 -14.75 -16.37
N ASP A 24 -11.65 -14.21 -15.75
CA ASP A 24 -10.35 -13.96 -16.38
C ASP A 24 -9.34 -15.11 -16.22
N GLY A 25 -9.67 -16.11 -15.40
CA GLY A 25 -8.83 -17.29 -15.17
C GLY A 25 -7.56 -17.02 -14.37
N ASN A 26 -7.54 -15.94 -13.58
CA ASN A 26 -6.40 -15.55 -12.76
C ASN A 26 -6.27 -16.33 -11.44
N GLY A 27 -7.27 -17.12 -11.07
CA GLY A 27 -7.36 -17.92 -9.85
C GLY A 27 -8.11 -17.25 -8.70
N TYR A 28 -8.72 -16.07 -8.91
CA TYR A 28 -9.41 -15.27 -7.90
C TYR A 28 -10.85 -14.96 -8.33
N VAL A 29 -11.82 -15.65 -7.78
CA VAL A 29 -13.26 -15.52 -8.11
C VAL A 29 -13.79 -14.16 -7.67
N ASP A 30 -14.49 -13.45 -8.57
CA ASP A 30 -15.19 -12.17 -8.30
C ASP A 30 -14.26 -11.05 -7.73
N ASP A 31 -13.00 -10.98 -8.10
CA ASP A 31 -12.00 -10.04 -7.57
C ASP A 31 -12.10 -8.61 -8.13
N ILE A 32 -13.30 -8.04 -8.10
CA ILE A 32 -13.68 -6.79 -8.78
C ILE A 32 -12.83 -5.57 -8.39
N HIS A 33 -12.48 -5.40 -7.11
CA HIS A 33 -11.67 -4.27 -6.63
C HIS A 33 -10.38 -4.71 -5.95
N GLY A 34 -10.00 -5.97 -6.16
CA GLY A 34 -8.90 -6.65 -5.49
C GLY A 34 -9.37 -7.84 -4.68
N TYR A 35 -8.52 -8.38 -3.81
CA TYR A 35 -8.77 -9.64 -3.14
C TYR A 35 -8.38 -9.63 -1.66
N ASN A 36 -9.10 -10.40 -0.85
CA ASN A 36 -8.85 -10.58 0.58
C ASN A 36 -8.00 -11.83 0.82
N PHE A 37 -6.71 -11.65 0.94
CA PHE A 37 -5.71 -12.70 1.16
C PHE A 37 -5.67 -13.22 2.61
N VAL A 38 -6.47 -12.64 3.53
CA VAL A 38 -6.63 -13.17 4.90
C VAL A 38 -7.65 -14.30 4.92
N ASP A 39 -8.77 -14.11 4.24
CA ASP A 39 -9.91 -15.06 4.20
C ASP A 39 -9.96 -15.86 2.90
N ASP A 40 -9.06 -15.60 1.96
CA ASP A 40 -8.97 -16.23 0.64
C ASP A 40 -10.31 -16.13 -0.15
N ASN A 41 -10.79 -14.89 -0.32
CA ASN A 41 -12.01 -14.59 -1.08
C ASN A 41 -12.07 -13.11 -1.51
N ALA A 42 -13.03 -12.76 -2.40
CA ALA A 42 -13.21 -11.40 -2.91
C ALA A 42 -13.88 -10.44 -1.91
N THR A 43 -14.33 -10.88 -0.74
CA THR A 43 -15.00 -10.02 0.24
C THR A 43 -13.98 -9.15 0.98
N LEU A 44 -13.80 -7.91 0.52
CA LEU A 44 -12.94 -6.95 1.18
C LEU A 44 -13.56 -6.47 2.50
N VAL A 45 -12.85 -6.68 3.60
CA VAL A 45 -13.26 -6.23 4.94
C VAL A 45 -12.61 -4.89 5.24
N PRO A 46 -13.39 -3.82 5.54
CA PRO A 46 -12.81 -2.52 5.86
C PRO A 46 -11.82 -2.60 7.01
N HIS A 47 -10.60 -2.16 6.78
CA HIS A 47 -9.54 -2.12 7.78
C HIS A 47 -9.13 -0.67 8.05
N ARG A 48 -9.20 -0.22 9.32
CA ARG A 48 -8.91 1.15 9.72
C ARG A 48 -7.61 1.69 9.12
N HIS A 49 -6.54 0.95 9.28
CA HIS A 49 -5.21 1.35 8.79
C HIS A 49 -5.15 1.35 7.25
N GLY A 50 -5.62 0.28 6.57
CA GLY A 50 -5.59 0.19 5.11
C GLY A 50 -6.45 1.25 4.43
N THR A 51 -7.63 1.55 4.98
CA THR A 51 -8.49 2.63 4.47
C THR A 51 -7.81 3.99 4.60
N HIS A 52 -7.11 4.25 5.72
CA HIS A 52 -6.37 5.50 5.92
C HIS A 52 -5.21 5.65 4.92
N VAL A 53 -4.46 4.59 4.71
CA VAL A 53 -3.38 4.53 3.71
C VAL A 53 -3.93 4.79 2.31
N ALA A 54 -5.01 4.15 1.91
CA ALA A 54 -5.65 4.34 0.61
C ALA A 54 -6.08 5.79 0.40
N GLY A 55 -6.72 6.42 1.40
CA GLY A 55 -7.13 7.82 1.33
C GLY A 55 -5.97 8.81 1.23
N THR A 56 -4.84 8.50 1.84
CA THR A 56 -3.65 9.34 1.72
C THR A 56 -3.10 9.36 0.28
N ILE A 57 -3.23 8.27 -0.46
CA ILE A 57 -2.82 8.17 -1.87
C ILE A 57 -3.87 8.81 -2.78
N GLY A 58 -5.13 8.38 -2.65
CA GLY A 58 -6.14 8.51 -3.69
C GLY A 58 -7.55 8.83 -3.20
N ALA A 59 -7.76 9.51 -2.06
CA ALA A 59 -9.05 10.13 -1.78
C ALA A 59 -9.37 11.14 -2.89
N THR A 60 -10.61 11.12 -3.39
CA THR A 60 -11.01 11.91 -4.55
C THR A 60 -10.93 13.40 -4.25
N ASN A 61 -10.11 14.12 -5.01
CA ASN A 61 -9.96 15.57 -4.85
C ASN A 61 -11.18 16.33 -5.45
N ASN A 62 -11.44 17.52 -4.96
CA ASN A 62 -12.47 18.44 -5.46
C ASN A 62 -13.92 17.90 -5.48
N ASN A 63 -14.20 16.83 -4.76
CA ASN A 63 -15.54 16.24 -4.65
C ASN A 63 -16.40 16.90 -3.55
N GLY A 64 -15.87 17.91 -2.85
CA GLY A 64 -16.56 18.61 -1.76
C GLY A 64 -16.74 17.78 -0.49
N THR A 65 -16.05 16.66 -0.36
CA THR A 65 -16.17 15.68 0.74
C THR A 65 -14.81 15.38 1.34
N GLY A 66 -14.74 15.26 2.64
CA GLY A 66 -13.71 14.61 3.43
C GLY A 66 -12.28 15.10 3.29
N SER A 67 -11.50 14.46 2.46
CA SER A 67 -10.03 14.60 2.39
C SER A 67 -9.55 14.80 0.96
N SER A 68 -8.51 15.60 0.80
CA SER A 68 -7.71 15.62 -0.44
C SER A 68 -6.48 14.74 -0.29
N SER A 69 -6.06 14.11 -1.37
CA SER A 69 -4.93 13.21 -1.44
C SER A 69 -3.88 13.68 -2.45
N ILE A 70 -2.75 12.97 -2.52
CA ILE A 70 -1.67 13.30 -3.45
C ILE A 70 -2.07 13.00 -4.90
N ALA A 71 -2.69 11.84 -5.17
CA ALA A 71 -3.02 11.37 -6.51
C ALA A 71 -4.54 11.15 -6.72
N GLY A 72 -5.37 11.89 -6.01
CA GLY A 72 -6.83 11.78 -6.04
C GLY A 72 -7.50 12.41 -7.27
N GLY A 73 -6.73 12.86 -8.25
CA GLY A 73 -7.25 13.51 -9.45
C GLY A 73 -7.67 14.96 -9.24
N ASP A 74 -8.46 15.49 -10.16
CA ASP A 74 -8.94 16.87 -10.17
C ASP A 74 -10.46 17.00 -9.88
N GLY A 75 -11.13 15.91 -9.57
CA GLY A 75 -12.58 15.81 -9.33
C GLY A 75 -13.35 15.37 -10.58
N THR A 76 -12.73 15.27 -11.73
CA THR A 76 -13.36 14.61 -12.88
C THR A 76 -13.23 13.09 -12.76
N SER A 77 -14.26 12.36 -13.20
CA SER A 77 -14.25 10.90 -13.15
C SER A 77 -13.06 10.35 -13.94
N GLY A 78 -12.29 9.48 -13.32
CA GLY A 78 -11.15 8.84 -13.96
C GLY A 78 -9.83 9.60 -13.89
N SER A 79 -9.80 10.83 -13.36
CA SER A 79 -8.56 11.63 -13.27
C SER A 79 -7.63 11.22 -12.13
N GLY A 80 -8.12 10.46 -11.15
CA GLY A 80 -7.31 9.98 -10.01
C GLY A 80 -6.62 8.65 -10.30
N VAL A 81 -5.66 8.32 -9.42
CA VAL A 81 -5.00 7.01 -9.38
C VAL A 81 -6.01 5.87 -9.21
N ARG A 82 -5.68 4.65 -9.67
CA ARG A 82 -6.48 3.45 -9.41
C ARG A 82 -5.94 2.70 -8.21
N LEU A 83 -6.80 2.51 -7.22
CA LEU A 83 -6.49 1.83 -5.95
C LEU A 83 -6.97 0.39 -6.00
N MET A 84 -6.04 -0.56 -6.13
CA MET A 84 -6.30 -2.00 -6.04
C MET A 84 -6.11 -2.45 -4.58
N SER A 85 -7.10 -3.14 -4.01
CA SER A 85 -7.02 -3.62 -2.63
C SER A 85 -6.48 -5.04 -2.55
N CYS A 86 -5.20 -5.18 -2.20
CA CYS A 86 -4.58 -6.46 -1.87
C CYS A 86 -4.61 -6.63 -0.34
N GLN A 87 -5.73 -7.11 0.21
CA GLN A 87 -5.96 -7.11 1.66
C GLN A 87 -5.18 -8.23 2.35
N ILE A 88 -4.19 -7.86 3.16
CA ILE A 88 -3.36 -8.77 3.97
C ILE A 88 -3.58 -8.61 5.49
N LEU A 89 -4.40 -7.64 5.90
CA LEU A 89 -4.75 -7.35 7.30
C LEU A 89 -6.26 -7.28 7.46
N LYS A 90 -6.79 -7.80 8.58
CA LYS A 90 -8.21 -7.80 8.88
C LYS A 90 -8.47 -7.30 10.29
N SER A 91 -9.11 -6.14 10.41
CA SER A 91 -9.66 -5.59 11.65
C SER A 91 -10.58 -4.43 11.32
N LEU A 92 -11.74 -4.35 11.95
CA LEU A 92 -12.72 -3.29 11.67
C LEU A 92 -12.36 -1.95 12.32
N ILE A 93 -11.70 -1.96 13.47
CA ILE A 93 -11.55 -0.76 14.33
C ILE A 93 -10.14 -0.51 14.87
N SER A 94 -9.23 -1.47 14.80
CA SER A 94 -7.88 -1.36 15.37
C SER A 94 -6.79 -1.42 14.30
N ILE A 95 -5.61 -0.90 14.63
CA ILE A 95 -4.39 -1.15 13.87
C ILE A 95 -3.84 -2.51 14.30
N GLY A 96 -3.58 -3.41 13.35
CA GLY A 96 -3.24 -4.81 13.60
C GLY A 96 -4.45 -5.72 13.45
N GLY A 97 -4.48 -6.83 14.15
CA GLY A 97 -5.50 -7.86 14.03
C GLY A 97 -5.01 -9.09 13.30
N GLU A 98 -5.89 -9.77 12.57
CA GLU A 98 -5.54 -10.95 11.79
C GLU A 98 -4.72 -10.58 10.56
N VAL A 99 -3.67 -11.35 10.28
CA VAL A 99 -2.71 -11.10 9.20
C VAL A 99 -2.67 -12.33 8.31
N ALA A 100 -2.63 -12.14 6.99
CA ALA A 100 -2.42 -13.21 6.04
C ALA A 100 -1.09 -13.96 6.30
N SER A 101 -1.04 -15.24 5.97
CA SER A 101 0.21 -16.02 6.07
C SER A 101 1.24 -15.54 5.05
N ASP A 102 2.52 -15.86 5.28
CA ASP A 102 3.61 -15.42 4.40
C ASP A 102 3.40 -15.79 2.91
N PRO A 103 2.91 -16.99 2.53
CA PRO A 103 2.59 -17.27 1.14
C PRO A 103 1.46 -16.39 0.57
N PHE A 104 0.43 -16.08 1.35
CA PHE A 104 -0.67 -15.22 0.91
C PHE A 104 -0.23 -13.75 0.79
N ILE A 105 0.67 -13.28 1.66
CA ILE A 105 1.26 -11.94 1.50
C ILE A 105 2.07 -11.87 0.20
N ALA A 106 2.85 -12.90 -0.12
CA ALA A 106 3.58 -12.97 -1.39
C ALA A 106 2.63 -13.04 -2.60
N ALA A 107 1.55 -13.81 -2.49
CA ALA A 107 0.51 -13.88 -3.51
C ALA A 107 -0.15 -12.51 -3.73
N ALA A 108 -0.42 -11.74 -2.66
CA ALA A 108 -0.97 -10.38 -2.73
C ALA A 108 -0.07 -9.42 -3.52
N ILE A 109 1.24 -9.49 -3.32
CA ILE A 109 2.21 -8.67 -4.06
C ILE A 109 2.23 -9.07 -5.54
N LYS A 110 2.27 -10.39 -5.81
CA LYS A 110 2.26 -10.92 -7.18
C LYS A 110 0.97 -10.56 -7.90
N TYR A 111 -0.19 -10.74 -7.25
CA TYR A 111 -1.52 -10.38 -7.77
C TYR A 111 -1.56 -8.94 -8.28
N GLY A 112 -1.02 -7.99 -7.50
CA GLY A 112 -0.95 -6.60 -7.93
C GLY A 112 -0.20 -6.43 -9.25
N ALA A 113 0.95 -7.10 -9.43
CA ALA A 113 1.71 -7.06 -10.67
C ALA A 113 0.95 -7.68 -11.85
N ASP A 114 0.33 -8.84 -11.65
CA ASP A 114 -0.39 -9.60 -12.68
C ASP A 114 -1.64 -8.84 -13.17
N ASN A 115 -2.26 -8.04 -12.30
CA ASN A 115 -3.43 -7.20 -12.60
C ASN A 115 -3.07 -5.75 -12.98
N GLY A 116 -1.83 -5.50 -13.40
CA GLY A 116 -1.42 -4.24 -14.02
C GLY A 116 -1.05 -3.10 -13.08
N ALA A 117 -0.99 -3.33 -11.76
CA ALA A 117 -0.45 -2.33 -10.85
C ALA A 117 1.06 -2.18 -11.05
N VAL A 118 1.54 -0.93 -11.17
CA VAL A 118 2.98 -0.62 -11.29
C VAL A 118 3.57 0.01 -10.02
N ILE A 119 2.74 0.26 -9.02
CA ILE A 119 3.16 0.74 -7.70
C ILE A 119 2.62 -0.23 -6.64
N SER A 120 3.51 -0.87 -5.89
CA SER A 120 3.17 -1.65 -4.69
C SER A 120 3.47 -0.82 -3.44
N GLN A 121 2.41 -0.40 -2.74
CA GLN A 121 2.51 0.41 -1.53
C GLN A 121 2.32 -0.48 -0.30
N ASN A 122 3.31 -0.48 0.61
CA ASN A 122 3.40 -1.40 1.73
C ASN A 122 3.61 -0.66 3.05
N SER A 123 2.53 -0.41 3.79
CA SER A 123 2.58 0.17 5.14
C SER A 123 2.55 -0.91 6.23
N TRP A 124 3.35 -1.93 6.08
CA TRP A 124 3.49 -3.05 7.03
C TRP A 124 4.95 -3.48 7.14
N GLY A 125 5.26 -4.28 8.14
CA GLY A 125 6.58 -4.86 8.35
C GLY A 125 6.51 -5.99 9.36
N TYR A 126 7.62 -6.68 9.58
CA TYR A 126 7.65 -7.79 10.52
C TYR A 126 7.60 -7.29 11.95
N ALA A 127 6.91 -8.03 12.83
CA ALA A 127 6.95 -7.74 14.27
C ALA A 127 8.39 -7.87 14.81
N ALA A 128 8.78 -6.98 15.71
CA ALA A 128 10.11 -6.95 16.32
C ALA A 128 10.53 -8.29 16.95
N THR A 129 9.57 -9.08 17.45
CA THR A 129 9.79 -10.43 17.95
C THR A 129 10.24 -11.43 16.89
N ARG A 130 9.92 -11.18 15.62
CA ARG A 130 10.35 -12.01 14.49
C ARG A 130 11.77 -11.64 14.04
N ALA A 131 12.16 -10.38 14.16
CA ALA A 131 13.50 -9.88 13.87
C ALA A 131 14.57 -10.42 14.83
N GLY A 132 14.21 -10.85 16.01
CA GLY A 132 15.14 -11.46 17.01
C GLY A 132 15.62 -12.88 16.71
N ARG A 133 15.21 -13.47 15.59
CA ARG A 133 15.67 -14.81 15.21
C ARG A 133 16.85 -14.67 14.24
N ASN A 134 18.04 -15.06 14.70
CA ASN A 134 19.31 -15.35 13.95
C ASN A 134 19.27 -14.88 12.47
N ALA A 135 19.40 -13.60 12.26
CA ALA A 135 19.19 -13.02 10.95
C ALA A 135 20.47 -13.04 10.11
N SER A 136 20.59 -14.04 9.28
CA SER A 136 21.44 -13.97 8.09
C SER A 136 20.72 -13.42 6.86
N SER A 137 19.39 -13.34 6.90
CA SER A 137 18.58 -12.56 5.95
C SER A 137 17.43 -11.91 6.72
N TYR A 138 17.23 -10.65 6.51
CA TYR A 138 16.21 -9.87 7.21
C TYR A 138 14.83 -10.09 6.60
N ILE A 139 14.75 -10.22 5.29
CA ILE A 139 13.52 -10.46 4.55
C ILE A 139 13.20 -11.94 4.38
N ASN A 140 11.92 -12.33 4.52
CA ASN A 140 11.46 -13.68 4.21
C ASN A 140 11.69 -13.96 2.72
N PRO A 141 12.34 -15.08 2.35
CA PRO A 141 12.62 -15.42 0.95
C PRO A 141 11.41 -15.38 0.03
N VAL A 142 10.24 -15.85 0.49
CA VAL A 142 9.02 -15.85 -0.33
C VAL A 142 8.51 -14.42 -0.61
N HIS A 143 8.63 -13.50 0.35
CA HIS A 143 8.31 -12.09 0.14
C HIS A 143 9.33 -11.42 -0.78
N LYS A 144 10.62 -11.76 -0.61
CA LYS A 144 11.68 -11.26 -1.49
C LYS A 144 11.44 -11.63 -2.95
N GLU A 145 11.09 -12.89 -3.21
CA GLU A 145 10.77 -13.37 -4.56
C GLU A 145 9.56 -12.63 -5.16
N ALA A 146 8.51 -12.40 -4.36
CA ALA A 146 7.34 -11.65 -4.81
C ALA A 146 7.66 -10.17 -5.11
N ILE A 147 8.50 -9.53 -4.28
CA ILE A 147 8.99 -8.16 -4.51
C ILE A 147 9.83 -8.10 -5.78
N ASP A 148 10.79 -9.02 -5.96
CA ASP A 148 11.62 -9.10 -7.16
C ASP A 148 10.76 -9.35 -8.43
N TYR A 149 9.70 -10.15 -8.29
CA TYR A 149 8.72 -10.38 -9.35
C TYR A 149 7.99 -9.09 -9.72
N PHE A 150 7.44 -8.37 -8.74
CA PHE A 150 6.74 -7.10 -8.97
C PHE A 150 7.65 -6.07 -9.66
N ILE A 151 8.87 -5.88 -9.16
CA ILE A 151 9.83 -4.94 -9.74
C ILE A 151 10.13 -5.27 -11.21
N LYS A 152 10.19 -6.55 -11.54
CA LYS A 152 10.59 -6.99 -12.88
C LYS A 152 9.42 -7.06 -13.87
N TYR A 153 8.26 -7.53 -13.43
CA TYR A 153 7.17 -7.95 -14.33
C TYR A 153 5.90 -7.10 -14.24
N ALA A 154 5.75 -6.21 -13.26
CA ALA A 154 4.60 -5.32 -13.21
C ALA A 154 4.50 -4.52 -14.51
N GLY A 155 3.28 -4.36 -15.04
CA GLY A 155 3.05 -3.68 -16.32
C GLY A 155 3.60 -4.39 -17.56
N CYS A 156 3.95 -5.69 -17.45
CA CYS A 156 4.48 -6.48 -18.54
C CYS A 156 3.57 -7.67 -18.89
N ASP A 157 3.69 -8.15 -20.12
CA ASP A 157 3.13 -9.43 -20.56
C ASP A 157 3.95 -10.63 -20.06
N ASN A 158 3.52 -11.84 -20.40
CA ASN A 158 4.21 -13.10 -20.04
C ASN A 158 5.61 -13.25 -20.65
N ASN A 159 5.98 -12.42 -21.64
CA ASN A 159 7.31 -12.38 -22.22
C ASN A 159 8.21 -11.33 -21.56
N GLY A 160 7.65 -10.56 -20.64
CA GLY A 160 8.31 -9.44 -19.98
C GLY A 160 8.42 -8.19 -20.85
N GLU A 161 7.57 -8.05 -21.87
CA GLU A 161 7.45 -6.82 -22.64
C GLU A 161 6.35 -5.93 -22.05
N GLN A 162 6.55 -4.62 -22.11
CA GLN A 162 5.58 -3.67 -21.56
C GLN A 162 4.23 -3.82 -22.25
N LEU A 163 3.16 -3.94 -21.46
CA LEU A 163 1.78 -3.99 -21.95
C LEU A 163 1.36 -2.66 -22.57
N ASP A 164 0.60 -2.71 -23.65
CA ASP A 164 -0.08 -1.55 -24.20
C ASP A 164 -1.01 -0.95 -23.13
N GLY A 165 -0.85 0.34 -22.86
CA GLY A 165 -1.61 1.04 -21.81
C GLY A 165 -1.02 0.97 -20.40
N SER A 166 0.03 0.17 -20.17
CA SER A 166 0.80 0.29 -18.94
C SER A 166 1.70 1.52 -18.95
N PRO A 167 1.73 2.32 -17.88
CA PRO A 167 2.52 3.54 -17.86
C PRO A 167 4.03 3.27 -17.77
N MET A 168 4.45 2.06 -17.40
CA MET A 168 5.87 1.71 -17.30
C MET A 168 6.10 0.21 -17.42
N LYS A 169 7.34 -0.16 -17.74
CA LYS A 169 7.85 -1.55 -17.71
C LYS A 169 8.50 -1.83 -16.35
N GLY A 170 8.05 -2.88 -15.68
CA GLY A 170 8.42 -3.17 -14.30
C GLY A 170 7.65 -2.29 -13.31
N GLY A 171 7.92 -2.44 -12.02
CA GLY A 171 7.21 -1.72 -10.98
C GLY A 171 8.12 -1.16 -9.90
N ILE A 172 7.56 -0.24 -9.11
CA ILE A 172 8.19 0.31 -7.90
C ILE A 172 7.50 -0.26 -6.65
N VAL A 173 8.30 -0.70 -5.68
CA VAL A 173 7.80 -1.22 -4.40
C VAL A 173 8.26 -0.32 -3.28
N LEU A 174 7.31 0.24 -2.52
CA LEU A 174 7.60 1.14 -1.41
C LEU A 174 7.21 0.48 -0.09
N PHE A 175 8.05 0.69 0.93
CA PHE A 175 7.79 0.22 2.29
C PHE A 175 7.93 1.32 3.32
N ALA A 176 7.00 1.34 4.29
CA ALA A 176 7.15 2.11 5.51
C ALA A 176 8.33 1.58 6.33
N SER A 177 9.21 2.46 6.81
CA SER A 177 10.46 2.08 7.49
C SER A 177 10.28 1.45 8.87
N GLY A 178 9.08 1.57 9.46
CA GLY A 178 8.77 1.10 10.81
C GLY A 178 8.85 2.19 11.89
N ASN A 179 8.26 1.88 13.06
CA ASN A 179 7.96 2.84 14.12
C ASN A 179 8.66 2.49 15.46
N ALA A 180 9.88 1.92 15.40
CA ALA A 180 10.62 1.47 16.59
C ALA A 180 11.74 2.44 17.01
N ASN A 181 11.88 3.60 16.33
CA ASN A 181 12.95 4.58 16.57
C ASN A 181 14.35 3.94 16.61
N THR A 182 14.65 3.11 15.64
CA THR A 182 15.91 2.34 15.58
C THR A 182 16.58 2.46 14.23
N SER A 183 17.90 2.31 14.19
CA SER A 183 18.71 2.14 12.99
C SER A 183 19.03 0.68 12.68
N ASP A 184 18.50 -0.26 13.46
CA ASP A 184 18.74 -1.69 13.22
C ASP A 184 17.92 -2.17 12.00
N PRO A 185 18.57 -2.52 10.87
CA PRO A 185 17.89 -2.94 9.66
C PRO A 185 17.04 -4.22 9.89
N ARG A 186 17.43 -5.06 10.84
CA ARG A 186 16.70 -6.29 11.16
C ARG A 186 15.26 -6.04 11.65
N ILE A 187 15.00 -4.85 12.19
CA ILE A 187 13.67 -4.43 12.68
C ILE A 187 12.87 -3.71 11.58
N ALA A 188 13.54 -3.33 10.49
CA ALA A 188 12.92 -2.60 9.39
C ALA A 188 12.37 -3.49 8.28
N ALA A 189 12.75 -4.77 8.24
CA ALA A 189 12.36 -5.65 7.14
C ALA A 189 10.83 -5.70 6.91
N PRO A 190 10.37 -5.67 5.64
CA PRO A 190 11.13 -5.71 4.37
C PRO A 190 11.74 -4.37 3.90
N ALA A 191 11.56 -3.25 4.61
CA ALA A 191 12.04 -1.92 4.17
C ALA A 191 13.58 -1.81 4.06
N ASP A 192 14.33 -2.74 4.67
CA ASP A 192 15.80 -2.81 4.55
C ASP A 192 16.31 -3.51 3.29
N TYR A 193 15.38 -4.00 2.43
CA TYR A 193 15.75 -4.63 1.18
C TYR A 193 16.16 -3.56 0.14
N ASP A 194 17.35 -3.69 -0.44
CA ASP A 194 18.01 -2.72 -1.30
C ASP A 194 17.31 -2.38 -2.62
N LYS A 195 16.26 -3.12 -2.97
CA LYS A 195 15.46 -2.90 -4.19
C LYS A 195 14.11 -2.21 -3.94
N VAL A 196 13.73 -1.98 -2.69
CA VAL A 196 12.51 -1.26 -2.36
C VAL A 196 12.82 0.19 -1.99
N VAL A 197 11.84 1.05 -2.08
CA VAL A 197 11.95 2.42 -1.58
C VAL A 197 11.52 2.46 -0.12
N ALA A 198 12.47 2.63 0.79
CA ALA A 198 12.23 2.74 2.22
C ALA A 198 11.85 4.17 2.63
N VAL A 199 10.67 4.35 3.21
CA VAL A 199 10.12 5.67 3.55
C VAL A 199 10.11 5.90 5.05
N ALA A 200 10.89 6.87 5.52
CA ALA A 200 10.90 7.35 6.88
C ALA A 200 9.85 8.46 7.11
N ALA A 201 9.50 8.70 8.38
CA ALA A 201 8.54 9.75 8.74
C ALA A 201 9.21 10.99 9.32
N ILE A 202 8.73 12.18 8.89
CA ILE A 202 9.02 13.48 9.48
C ILE A 202 7.77 14.11 10.09
N GLU A 203 7.97 15.01 11.02
CA GLU A 203 6.95 15.87 11.63
C GLU A 203 6.82 17.20 10.87
N ALA A 204 5.86 18.04 11.25
CA ALA A 204 5.57 19.30 10.60
C ALA A 204 6.73 20.33 10.66
N ASP A 205 7.66 20.17 11.59
CA ASP A 205 8.86 20.98 11.73
C ASP A 205 10.07 20.45 10.91
N TYR A 206 9.83 19.49 10.01
CA TYR A 206 10.82 18.82 9.15
C TYR A 206 11.84 17.96 9.90
N ARG A 207 11.62 17.69 11.18
CA ARG A 207 12.45 16.76 11.93
C ARG A 207 11.97 15.34 11.76
N LYS A 208 12.89 14.38 11.93
CA LYS A 208 12.53 12.96 12.00
C LYS A 208 11.48 12.76 13.10
N ALA A 209 10.38 12.13 12.76
CA ALA A 209 9.37 11.77 13.76
C ALA A 209 9.98 10.89 14.85
N SER A 210 9.58 11.13 16.09
CA SER A 210 10.19 10.50 17.28
C SER A 210 10.18 8.97 17.23
N TYR A 211 9.17 8.39 16.57
CA TYR A 211 9.00 6.95 16.39
C TYR A 211 9.71 6.40 15.14
N SER A 212 10.00 7.23 14.14
CA SER A 212 10.48 6.74 12.84
C SER A 212 11.79 5.99 12.95
N ASN A 213 11.86 4.81 12.33
CA ASN A 213 13.13 4.15 12.06
C ASN A 213 13.99 5.05 11.16
N TYR A 214 15.29 4.87 11.23
CA TYR A 214 16.29 5.69 10.53
C TYR A 214 17.53 4.86 10.19
N GLY A 215 18.40 5.38 9.35
CA GLY A 215 19.67 4.68 9.02
C GLY A 215 20.00 4.78 7.54
N THR A 216 21.02 4.06 7.13
CA THR A 216 21.56 4.07 5.77
C THR A 216 20.71 3.34 4.74
N TYR A 217 19.70 2.59 5.18
CA TYR A 217 18.74 1.89 4.34
C TYR A 217 17.48 2.73 4.02
N MET A 218 17.42 3.98 4.47
CA MET A 218 16.34 4.91 4.13
C MET A 218 16.65 5.62 2.83
N ASP A 219 15.68 5.64 1.92
CA ASP A 219 15.81 6.32 0.63
C ASP A 219 15.20 7.73 0.67
N ILE A 220 14.06 7.87 1.33
CA ILE A 220 13.34 9.13 1.37
C ILE A 220 12.54 9.27 2.68
N SER A 221 12.15 10.49 3.00
CA SER A 221 11.22 10.78 4.10
C SER A 221 10.05 11.63 3.64
N ALA A 222 8.90 11.42 4.27
CA ALA A 222 7.69 12.18 4.01
C ALA A 222 6.95 12.48 5.33
N PRO A 223 5.98 13.41 5.35
CA PRO A 223 5.17 13.68 6.52
C PRO A 223 4.47 12.41 7.04
N GLY A 224 4.80 12.00 8.26
CA GLY A 224 4.15 10.89 8.96
C GLY A 224 3.39 11.36 10.20
N GLY A 225 3.59 12.62 10.57
CA GLY A 225 2.95 13.27 11.70
C GLY A 225 3.59 12.95 13.06
N ALA A 226 3.23 13.74 14.06
CA ALA A 226 3.64 13.54 15.44
C ALA A 226 2.69 12.59 16.17
N LEU A 227 3.19 11.81 17.15
CA LEU A 227 2.33 10.94 17.98
C LEU A 227 1.34 11.73 18.83
N ASN A 228 1.75 12.91 19.28
CA ASN A 228 0.97 13.76 20.18
C ASN A 228 0.79 15.15 19.56
N GLY A 229 -0.39 15.76 19.76
CA GLY A 229 -0.68 17.11 19.32
C GLY A 229 -1.16 17.22 17.87
N ASP A 230 -1.07 18.44 17.36
CA ASP A 230 -1.43 18.79 15.98
C ASP A 230 -0.32 18.33 15.02
N GLY A 231 -0.69 18.00 13.79
CA GLY A 231 0.28 17.61 12.76
C GLY A 231 0.26 16.13 12.40
N ARG A 232 -0.73 15.37 12.88
CA ARG A 232 -1.04 14.03 12.36
C ARG A 232 -1.65 14.10 10.97
N ILE A 233 -1.58 13.02 10.24
CA ILE A 233 -2.10 12.94 8.88
C ILE A 233 -3.61 12.67 8.92
N TRP A 234 -4.38 13.55 8.32
CA TRP A 234 -5.82 13.40 8.11
C TRP A 234 -6.10 12.58 6.87
N SER A 235 -6.95 11.56 6.98
CA SER A 235 -7.34 10.73 5.85
C SER A 235 -8.62 9.95 6.14
N THR A 236 -9.07 9.17 5.16
CA THR A 236 -10.22 8.28 5.25
C THR A 236 -10.01 7.17 6.29
N THR A 237 -11.09 6.70 6.89
CA THR A 237 -11.06 5.53 7.79
C THR A 237 -12.37 4.74 7.66
N THR A 238 -12.55 3.70 8.47
CA THR A 238 -13.79 2.92 8.42
C THR A 238 -14.97 3.72 8.95
N LYS A 239 -16.17 3.40 8.49
CA LYS A 239 -17.43 3.98 8.98
C LYS A 239 -17.59 3.86 10.49
N LEU A 240 -17.13 2.75 11.07
CA LEU A 240 -17.14 2.53 12.52
C LEU A 240 -16.22 3.48 13.28
N ALA A 241 -15.18 3.99 12.65
CA ALA A 241 -14.25 4.97 13.20
C ALA A 241 -14.60 6.43 12.80
N GLY A 242 -15.73 6.66 12.13
CA GLY A 242 -16.24 7.97 11.79
C GLY A 242 -15.90 8.48 10.38
N ASN A 243 -15.50 7.62 9.46
CA ASN A 243 -15.10 7.85 8.06
C ASN A 243 -13.76 8.58 7.89
N TYR A 244 -13.38 9.49 8.78
CA TYR A 244 -12.11 10.24 8.70
C TYR A 244 -11.45 10.32 10.07
N GLU A 245 -10.14 10.29 10.09
CA GLU A 245 -9.38 10.40 11.33
C GLU A 245 -7.95 10.89 11.12
N TYR A 246 -7.31 11.26 12.22
CA TYR A 246 -5.90 11.63 12.26
C TYR A 246 -5.06 10.45 12.75
N LEU A 247 -4.14 9.95 11.93
CA LEU A 247 -3.14 8.97 12.32
C LEU A 247 -1.71 9.52 12.17
N ALA A 248 -0.76 8.88 12.85
CA ALA A 248 0.67 9.13 12.70
C ALA A 248 1.43 7.82 12.59
N GLY A 249 2.49 7.82 11.78
CA GLY A 249 3.32 6.64 11.54
C GLY A 249 4.08 6.74 10.22
N THR A 250 5.10 5.92 10.07
CA THR A 250 5.74 5.70 8.77
C THR A 250 4.76 5.12 7.76
N SER A 251 3.70 4.46 8.25
CA SER A 251 2.55 4.00 7.45
C SER A 251 1.77 5.12 6.78
N MET A 252 1.84 6.35 7.26
CA MET A 252 1.20 7.53 6.67
C MET A 252 2.17 8.30 5.78
N ALA A 253 3.47 8.21 6.05
CA ALA A 253 4.53 8.78 5.20
C ALA A 253 4.68 8.01 3.87
N CYS A 254 4.68 6.69 3.92
CA CYS A 254 4.86 5.84 2.74
C CYS A 254 3.82 6.08 1.63
N PRO A 255 2.51 6.16 1.91
CA PRO A 255 1.51 6.42 0.88
C PRO A 255 1.62 7.82 0.26
N LEU A 256 2.14 8.83 0.95
CA LEU A 256 2.41 10.13 0.34
C LEU A 256 3.46 10.01 -0.78
N VAL A 257 4.53 9.26 -0.52
CA VAL A 257 5.56 8.99 -1.55
C VAL A 257 4.99 8.17 -2.70
N SER A 258 4.12 7.20 -2.41
CA SER A 258 3.43 6.40 -3.45
C SER A 258 2.54 7.26 -4.34
N GLY A 259 1.81 8.22 -3.76
CA GLY A 259 1.02 9.18 -4.53
C GLY A 259 1.90 10.08 -5.41
N VAL A 260 3.04 10.55 -4.90
CA VAL A 260 4.01 11.32 -5.70
C VAL A 260 4.57 10.46 -6.83
N ALA A 261 4.90 9.19 -6.57
CA ALA A 261 5.37 8.26 -7.61
C ALA A 261 4.33 8.10 -8.73
N ALA A 262 3.03 7.98 -8.40
CA ALA A 262 1.97 7.91 -9.37
C ALA A 262 1.92 9.16 -10.27
N LEU A 263 2.02 10.37 -9.69
CA LEU A 263 2.05 11.61 -10.47
C LEU A 263 3.31 11.73 -11.37
N VAL A 264 4.44 11.21 -10.92
CA VAL A 264 5.65 11.18 -11.73
C VAL A 264 5.50 10.22 -12.91
N ILE A 265 5.00 9.01 -12.67
CA ILE A 265 4.78 7.99 -13.71
C ILE A 265 3.75 8.45 -14.75
N GLU A 266 2.69 9.14 -14.32
CA GLU A 266 1.69 9.70 -15.25
C GLU A 266 2.30 10.74 -16.21
N LYS A 267 3.28 11.51 -15.71
CA LYS A 267 3.86 12.63 -16.47
C LYS A 267 4.92 12.21 -17.47
N TYR A 268 5.67 11.15 -17.20
CA TYR A 268 6.86 10.75 -17.97
C TYR A 268 6.74 9.36 -18.57
#